data_fdfc724a57c076121ac5f710cb4f268b
#
_entry.id   fdfc724a57c076121ac5f710cb4f268b
#
_cell.length_a   1.000
_cell.length_b   1.000
_cell.length_c   1.000
_cell.angle_alpha   90.00
_cell.angle_beta   90.00
_cell.angle_gamma   90.00
#
_symmetry.space_group_name_H-M   'P 1'
#
loop_
_entity.id
_entity.type
_entity.pdbx_description
1 polymer ?
#
loop_
_entity_poly.entity_id
_entity_poly.type
_entity_poly.pdbx_seq_one_letter_code
_entity_poly.pdbx_strand_id
1 'polypeptide(L)'
;MTHAKPTQTGMAMVEALVASAVLGVGMLGAVQLATQGLQTATDTRQRLLAHGLAMDAMECHQAQRADCPMNDQTTAQASTFTRRIELTPQVGLVDITVTVQWPGAARAGTAGTPSQLVLRSSRAAVPIWVGVSLP
;
A
#
# COMPACT_ATOMS: atom_id res chain seq x y z
N MET A 1 -58.23 47.52 -11.87
CA MET A 1 -58.31 46.07 -12.21
C MET A 1 -57.04 45.42 -11.75
N THR A 2 -57.02 44.80 -10.55
CA THR A 2 -55.88 44.14 -9.93
C THR A 2 -55.93 42.69 -10.31
N HIS A 3 -54.97 42.27 -11.15
CA HIS A 3 -54.80 40.83 -11.49
C HIS A 3 -54.18 40.12 -10.25
N ALA A 4 -55.00 39.32 -9.58
CA ALA A 4 -54.50 38.37 -8.58
C ALA A 4 -53.67 37.31 -9.29
N LYS A 5 -52.36 37.24 -8.95
CA LYS A 5 -51.41 36.24 -9.44
C LYS A 5 -51.76 34.88 -8.77
N PRO A 6 -52.04 33.81 -9.53
CA PRO A 6 -52.31 32.51 -8.92
C PRO A 6 -51.09 32.02 -8.17
N THR A 7 -51.24 31.74 -6.90
CA THR A 7 -50.20 31.16 -6.03
C THR A 7 -49.97 29.70 -6.44
N GLN A 8 -48.87 29.43 -7.12
CA GLN A 8 -48.39 28.06 -7.48
C GLN A 8 -47.66 27.41 -6.29
N THR A 9 -48.32 27.34 -5.14
CA THR A 9 -47.72 26.79 -3.92
C THR A 9 -47.50 25.27 -3.96
N GLY A 10 -48.28 24.52 -4.74
CA GLY A 10 -48.15 23.06 -4.84
C GLY A 10 -46.93 22.61 -5.64
N MET A 11 -46.54 23.35 -6.66
CA MET A 11 -45.44 22.99 -7.55
C MET A 11 -44.09 23.22 -6.88
N ALA A 12 -43.95 24.25 -6.06
CA ALA A 12 -42.73 24.53 -5.30
C ALA A 12 -42.40 23.46 -4.24
N MET A 13 -43.43 22.82 -3.66
CA MET A 13 -43.18 21.72 -2.70
C MET A 13 -42.66 20.46 -3.39
N VAL A 14 -43.15 20.10 -4.55
CA VAL A 14 -42.67 18.95 -5.32
C VAL A 14 -41.24 19.19 -5.80
N GLU A 15 -40.93 20.40 -6.26
CA GLU A 15 -39.60 20.78 -6.68
C GLU A 15 -38.59 20.72 -5.51
N ALA A 16 -38.94 21.17 -4.33
CA ALA A 16 -38.10 21.08 -3.12
C ALA A 16 -37.88 19.62 -2.70
N LEU A 17 -38.87 18.74 -2.81
CA LEU A 17 -38.75 17.32 -2.53
C LEU A 17 -37.81 16.62 -3.53
N VAL A 18 -37.96 16.90 -4.82
CA VAL A 18 -37.07 16.32 -5.85
C VAL A 18 -35.66 16.84 -5.68
N ALA A 19 -35.46 18.14 -5.44
CA ALA A 19 -34.13 18.70 -5.21
C ALA A 19 -33.42 18.09 -3.98
N SER A 20 -34.15 17.90 -2.88
CA SER A 20 -33.60 17.28 -1.67
C SER A 20 -33.27 15.79 -1.86
N ALA A 21 -34.09 15.05 -2.62
CA ALA A 21 -33.84 13.66 -2.96
C ALA A 21 -32.54 13.51 -3.82
N VAL A 22 -32.41 14.33 -4.87
CA VAL A 22 -31.21 14.35 -5.72
C VAL A 22 -29.97 14.73 -4.93
N LEU A 23 -30.07 15.73 -4.06
CA LEU A 23 -28.98 16.15 -3.19
C LEU A 23 -28.56 15.02 -2.24
N GLY A 24 -29.53 14.33 -1.63
CA GLY A 24 -29.27 13.18 -0.75
C GLY A 24 -28.53 12.05 -1.44
N VAL A 25 -28.94 11.67 -2.63
CA VAL A 25 -28.24 10.63 -3.44
C VAL A 25 -26.83 11.10 -3.82
N GLY A 26 -26.68 12.37 -4.21
CA GLY A 26 -25.38 12.95 -4.55
C GLY A 26 -24.39 12.92 -3.36
N MET A 27 -24.85 13.26 -2.16
CA MET A 27 -24.03 13.22 -0.95
C MET A 27 -23.60 11.80 -0.59
N LEU A 28 -24.47 10.79 -0.70
CA LEU A 28 -24.11 9.39 -0.47
C LEU A 28 -23.00 8.93 -1.41
N GLY A 29 -23.06 9.29 -2.69
CA GLY A 29 -22.01 8.99 -3.66
C GLY A 29 -20.67 9.65 -3.31
N ALA A 30 -20.69 10.91 -2.89
CA ALA A 30 -19.48 11.63 -2.49
C ALA A 30 -18.80 11.00 -1.26
N VAL A 31 -19.56 10.58 -0.26
CA VAL A 31 -19.03 9.91 0.95
C VAL A 31 -18.38 8.57 0.58
N GLN A 32 -18.97 7.79 -0.32
CA GLN A 32 -18.39 6.52 -0.77
C GLN A 32 -17.06 6.73 -1.49
N LEU A 33 -16.97 7.73 -2.38
CA LEU A 33 -15.71 8.06 -3.06
C LEU A 33 -14.64 8.54 -2.11
N ALA A 34 -14.98 9.35 -1.13
CA ALA A 34 -14.05 9.83 -0.11
C ALA A 34 -13.47 8.68 0.72
N THR A 35 -14.31 7.74 1.18
CA THR A 35 -13.86 6.57 1.96
C THR A 35 -12.97 5.64 1.14
N GLN A 36 -13.29 5.39 -0.11
CA GLN A 36 -12.44 4.61 -1.02
C GLN A 36 -11.10 5.28 -1.28
N GLY A 37 -11.10 6.61 -1.45
CA GLY A 37 -9.87 7.39 -1.62
C GLY A 37 -8.93 7.27 -0.42
N LEU A 38 -9.44 7.35 0.81
CA LEU A 38 -8.65 7.18 2.03
C LEU A 38 -8.08 5.77 2.15
N GLN A 39 -8.84 4.74 1.82
CA GLN A 39 -8.37 3.35 1.84
C GLN A 39 -7.24 3.14 0.83
N THR A 40 -7.41 3.63 -0.39
CA THR A 40 -6.38 3.54 -1.43
C THR A 40 -5.10 4.28 -1.04
N ALA A 41 -5.22 5.46 -0.42
CA ALA A 41 -4.07 6.22 0.05
C ALA A 41 -3.30 5.47 1.14
N THR A 42 -4.00 4.81 2.07
CA THR A 42 -3.39 3.98 3.13
C THR A 42 -2.67 2.78 2.54
N ASP A 43 -3.29 2.05 1.62
CA ASP A 43 -2.68 0.91 0.93
C ASP A 43 -1.43 1.31 0.15
N THR A 44 -1.47 2.42 -0.57
CA THR A 44 -0.33 2.94 -1.32
C THR A 44 0.83 3.26 -0.38
N ARG A 45 0.55 3.89 0.75
CA ARG A 45 1.57 4.23 1.75
C ARG A 45 2.21 2.98 2.36
N GLN A 46 1.43 1.95 2.69
CA GLN A 46 1.96 0.68 3.21
C GLN A 46 2.85 -0.01 2.18
N ARG A 47 2.46 -0.02 0.90
CA ARG A 47 3.27 -0.56 -0.19
C ARG A 47 4.60 0.18 -0.36
N LEU A 48 4.59 1.51 -0.25
CA LEU A 48 5.83 2.31 -0.32
C LEU A 48 6.77 1.99 0.84
N LEU A 49 6.26 1.83 2.07
CA LEU A 49 7.06 1.42 3.21
C LEU A 49 7.62 0.00 3.02
N ALA A 50 6.80 -0.95 2.57
CA ALA A 50 7.26 -2.31 2.28
C ALA A 50 8.34 -2.33 1.21
N HIS A 51 8.21 -1.49 0.17
CA HIS A 51 9.22 -1.36 -0.88
C HIS A 51 10.53 -0.79 -0.32
N GLY A 52 10.46 0.26 0.51
CA GLY A 52 11.64 0.82 1.18
C GLY A 52 12.38 -0.22 2.03
N LEU A 53 11.64 -0.98 2.86
CA LEU A 53 12.21 -2.05 3.68
C LEU A 53 12.84 -3.17 2.85
N ALA A 54 12.24 -3.50 1.69
CA ALA A 54 12.76 -4.51 0.81
C ALA A 54 14.03 -4.04 0.07
N MET A 55 14.07 -2.78 -0.35
CA MET A 55 15.25 -2.18 -1.00
C MET A 55 16.43 -2.07 -0.05
N ASP A 56 16.21 -1.62 1.19
CA ASP A 56 17.25 -1.56 2.24
C ASP A 56 17.90 -2.92 2.46
N ALA A 57 17.08 -3.99 2.60
CA ALA A 57 17.60 -5.34 2.73
C ALA A 57 18.37 -5.79 1.48
N MET A 58 17.83 -5.49 0.30
CA MET A 58 18.46 -5.86 -0.96
C MET A 58 19.84 -5.22 -1.13
N GLU A 59 19.95 -3.92 -0.85
CA GLU A 59 21.24 -3.19 -0.91
C GLU A 59 22.24 -3.76 0.09
N CYS A 60 21.82 -4.06 1.32
CA CYS A 60 22.67 -4.64 2.33
C CYS A 60 23.27 -5.96 1.85
N HIS A 61 22.46 -6.88 1.32
CA HIS A 61 22.91 -8.18 0.85
C HIS A 61 23.71 -8.12 -0.46
N GLN A 62 23.43 -7.16 -1.33
CA GLN A 62 24.25 -6.90 -2.52
C GLN A 62 25.64 -6.37 -2.14
N ALA A 63 25.72 -5.49 -1.14
CA ALA A 63 26.97 -4.97 -0.62
C ALA A 63 27.77 -5.98 0.23
N GLN A 64 27.26 -7.20 0.43
CA GLN A 64 27.88 -8.27 1.22
C GLN A 64 28.25 -7.86 2.65
N ARG A 65 27.49 -6.96 3.26
CA ARG A 65 27.73 -6.56 4.65
C ARG A 65 27.43 -7.72 5.58
N ALA A 66 28.23 -7.84 6.64
CA ALA A 66 28.09 -8.92 7.61
C ALA A 66 26.91 -8.74 8.58
N ASP A 67 26.42 -7.52 8.71
CA ASP A 67 25.38 -7.11 9.66
C ASP A 67 23.97 -7.03 9.03
N CYS A 68 23.77 -7.67 7.87
CA CYS A 68 22.47 -7.65 7.19
C CYS A 68 21.44 -8.49 7.94
N PRO A 69 20.25 -7.94 8.21
CA PRO A 69 19.16 -8.69 8.81
C PRO A 69 18.68 -9.80 7.86
N MET A 70 18.46 -11.01 8.38
CA MET A 70 17.94 -12.14 7.60
C MET A 70 16.42 -12.24 7.69
N ASN A 71 15.88 -12.21 8.92
CA ASN A 71 14.47 -12.24 9.19
C ASN A 71 14.18 -11.32 10.36
N ASP A 72 13.35 -10.32 10.14
CA ASP A 72 12.98 -9.35 11.18
C ASP A 72 11.54 -8.89 11.05
N GLN A 73 11.08 -8.24 12.10
CA GLN A 73 9.79 -7.58 12.14
C GLN A 73 9.99 -6.11 12.50
N THR A 74 9.41 -5.26 11.71
CA THR A 74 9.44 -3.81 11.94
C THR A 74 8.02 -3.28 12.03
N THR A 75 7.71 -2.54 13.09
CA THR A 75 6.42 -1.89 13.24
C THR A 75 6.54 -0.44 12.79
N ALA A 76 5.78 -0.07 11.77
CA ALA A 76 5.68 1.28 11.26
C ALA A 76 4.22 1.66 11.05
N GLN A 77 3.80 2.83 11.55
CA GLN A 77 2.44 3.39 11.38
C GLN A 77 1.32 2.42 11.79
N ALA A 78 1.46 1.80 12.96
CA ALA A 78 0.52 0.81 13.51
C ALA A 78 0.35 -0.47 12.67
N SER A 79 1.23 -0.71 11.68
CA SER A 79 1.29 -1.95 10.91
C SER A 79 2.61 -2.66 11.17
N THR A 80 2.56 -3.98 11.33
CA THR A 80 3.75 -4.81 11.50
C THR A 80 4.14 -5.41 10.16
N PHE A 81 5.35 -5.13 9.73
CA PHE A 81 5.93 -5.68 8.51
C PHE A 81 6.87 -6.81 8.89
N THR A 82 6.67 -7.98 8.30
CA THR A 82 7.56 -9.14 8.45
C THR A 82 8.41 -9.24 7.19
N ARG A 83 9.74 -9.13 7.35
CA ARG A 83 10.70 -9.25 6.26
C ARG A 83 11.38 -10.61 6.35
N ARG A 84 11.44 -11.32 5.24
CA ARG A 84 12.14 -12.59 5.08
C ARG A 84 13.10 -12.51 3.90
N ILE A 85 14.31 -12.98 4.09
CA ILE A 85 15.35 -13.00 3.06
C ILE A 85 15.78 -14.45 2.83
N GLU A 86 15.83 -14.84 1.56
CA GLU A 86 16.33 -16.14 1.12
C GLU A 86 17.49 -15.92 0.15
N LEU A 87 18.63 -16.55 0.48
CA LEU A 87 19.84 -16.55 -0.34
C LEU A 87 19.98 -17.93 -0.97
N THR A 88 19.91 -18.01 -2.28
CA THR A 88 20.06 -19.28 -3.00
C THR A 88 21.37 -19.27 -3.78
N PRO A 89 22.40 -20.02 -3.34
CA PRO A 89 23.65 -20.09 -4.05
C PRO A 89 23.47 -20.87 -5.37
N GLN A 90 24.00 -20.30 -6.45
CA GLN A 90 24.08 -20.90 -7.77
C GLN A 90 25.52 -20.88 -8.28
N VAL A 91 25.78 -21.53 -9.41
CA VAL A 91 27.13 -21.56 -10.00
C VAL A 91 27.54 -20.14 -10.42
N GLY A 92 28.48 -19.56 -9.67
CA GLY A 92 29.00 -18.19 -9.92
C GLY A 92 28.08 -17.04 -9.54
N LEU A 93 26.91 -17.31 -8.98
CA LEU A 93 25.91 -16.32 -8.60
C LEU A 93 25.27 -16.66 -7.26
N VAL A 94 24.72 -15.66 -6.59
CA VAL A 94 23.84 -15.83 -5.43
C VAL A 94 22.54 -15.08 -5.71
N ASP A 95 21.43 -15.81 -5.78
CA ASP A 95 20.14 -15.20 -5.90
C ASP A 95 19.63 -14.74 -4.53
N ILE A 96 19.16 -13.51 -4.48
CA ILE A 96 18.64 -12.86 -3.29
C ILE A 96 17.14 -12.65 -3.51
N THR A 97 16.32 -13.25 -2.66
CA THR A 97 14.87 -13.04 -2.64
C THR A 97 14.48 -12.38 -1.33
N VAL A 98 13.93 -11.18 -1.41
CA VAL A 98 13.41 -10.45 -0.25
C VAL A 98 11.90 -10.43 -0.33
N THR A 99 11.25 -10.97 0.70
CA THR A 99 9.78 -10.98 0.84
C THR A 99 9.39 -10.13 2.03
N VAL A 100 8.56 -9.12 1.82
CA VAL A 100 7.97 -8.30 2.88
C VAL A 100 6.47 -8.55 2.91
N GLN A 101 5.94 -8.90 4.09
CA GLN A 101 4.53 -9.16 4.33
C GLN A 101 3.98 -8.16 5.34
N TRP A 102 2.74 -7.71 5.15
CA TRP A 102 2.03 -6.84 6.08
C TRP A 102 0.53 -7.16 6.11
N PRO A 103 -0.19 -6.80 7.17
CA PRO A 103 -1.63 -6.98 7.22
C PRO A 103 -2.30 -6.21 6.09
N GLY A 104 -3.09 -6.90 5.27
CA GLY A 104 -3.90 -6.24 4.26
C GLY A 104 -5.03 -5.43 4.87
N ALA A 105 -5.57 -4.47 4.13
CA ALA A 105 -6.71 -3.69 4.57
C ALA A 105 -7.90 -4.61 4.88
N ALA A 106 -8.35 -4.59 6.14
CA ALA A 106 -9.56 -5.29 6.54
C ALA A 106 -10.77 -4.58 5.92
N ARG A 107 -11.59 -5.31 5.17
CA ARG A 107 -12.93 -4.86 4.78
C ARG A 107 -13.91 -5.21 5.90
N ALA A 108 -14.95 -4.41 6.06
CA ALA A 108 -15.97 -4.61 7.08
C ALA A 108 -16.44 -6.09 7.12
N GLY A 109 -16.15 -6.79 8.22
CA GLY A 109 -16.54 -8.17 8.47
C GLY A 109 -15.60 -9.27 7.97
N THR A 110 -14.46 -8.94 7.33
CA THR A 110 -13.49 -9.95 6.87
C THR A 110 -12.07 -9.54 7.26
N ALA A 111 -11.34 -10.45 7.90
CA ALA A 111 -9.90 -10.25 8.11
C ALA A 111 -9.22 -10.07 6.75
N GLY A 112 -8.47 -8.97 6.57
CA GLY A 112 -7.76 -8.71 5.34
C GLY A 112 -6.76 -9.83 5.03
N THR A 113 -6.72 -10.29 3.78
CA THR A 113 -5.65 -11.17 3.30
C THR A 113 -4.32 -10.44 3.43
N PRO A 114 -3.26 -11.08 3.98
CA PRO A 114 -1.97 -10.43 4.09
C PRO A 114 -1.47 -10.03 2.68
N SER A 115 -1.01 -8.80 2.58
CA SER A 115 -0.36 -8.29 1.38
C SER A 115 1.11 -8.65 1.44
N GLN A 116 1.71 -8.91 0.28
CA GLN A 116 3.14 -9.20 0.18
C GLN A 116 3.78 -8.50 -1.01
N LEU A 117 5.06 -8.17 -0.84
CA LEU A 117 5.96 -7.68 -1.87
C LEU A 117 7.17 -8.61 -1.94
N VAL A 118 7.53 -9.03 -3.16
CA VAL A 118 8.70 -9.87 -3.39
C VAL A 118 9.64 -9.14 -4.35
N LEU A 119 10.87 -8.90 -3.92
CA LEU A 119 11.96 -8.42 -4.76
C LEU A 119 12.96 -9.56 -4.97
N ARG A 120 13.47 -9.68 -6.19
CA ARG A 120 14.51 -10.64 -6.55
C ARG A 120 15.65 -9.94 -7.26
N SER A 121 16.86 -10.34 -6.92
CA SER A 121 18.09 -9.88 -7.56
C SER A 121 19.13 -10.98 -7.48
N SER A 122 20.17 -10.88 -8.30
CA SER A 122 21.31 -11.79 -8.27
C SER A 122 22.58 -10.98 -8.13
N ARG A 123 23.56 -11.51 -7.40
CA ARG A 123 24.90 -10.94 -7.32
C ARG A 123 25.94 -12.00 -7.69
N ALA A 124 27.09 -11.57 -8.17
CA ALA A 124 28.19 -12.47 -8.42
C ALA A 124 28.68 -13.10 -7.09
N ALA A 125 28.87 -14.42 -7.08
CA ALA A 125 29.58 -15.10 -6.02
C ALA A 125 31.09 -14.88 -6.24
N VAL A 126 31.65 -13.81 -5.63
CA VAL A 126 33.10 -13.56 -5.68
C VAL A 126 33.77 -14.51 -4.72
N PRO A 127 34.68 -15.40 -5.18
CA PRO A 127 35.43 -16.24 -4.26
C PRO A 127 36.28 -15.40 -3.31
N ILE A 128 36.33 -15.79 -2.03
CA ILE A 128 37.04 -15.05 -0.97
C ILE A 128 38.55 -14.89 -1.27
N TRP A 129 39.11 -15.74 -2.14
CA TRP A 129 40.54 -15.71 -2.51
C TRP A 129 40.89 -14.73 -3.64
N VAL A 130 39.89 -14.04 -4.24
CA VAL A 130 40.14 -12.95 -5.20
C VAL A 130 40.36 -11.61 -4.49
N GLY A 131 40.57 -11.62 -3.19
CA GLY A 131 41.00 -10.43 -2.46
C GLY A 131 42.40 -9.99 -2.94
N VAL A 132 42.43 -8.96 -3.77
CA VAL A 132 43.64 -8.16 -3.99
C VAL A 132 43.99 -7.56 -2.64
N SER A 133 44.97 -8.12 -1.93
CA SER A 133 45.62 -7.42 -0.85
C SER A 133 46.37 -6.26 -1.49
N LEU A 134 45.79 -5.07 -1.45
CA LEU A 134 46.52 -3.84 -1.74
C LEU A 134 47.61 -3.66 -0.70
N PRO A 135 48.82 -3.30 -1.12
CA PRO A 135 49.97 -3.08 -0.23
C PRO A 135 49.75 -1.95 0.76
#